data_23d7ebed2b554f9680e640952922d8fc
#
_entry.id   23d7ebed2b554f9680e640952922d8fc
#
_cell.length_a   1.000
_cell.length_b   1.000
_cell.length_c   1.000
_cell.angle_alpha   90.00
_cell.angle_beta   90.00
_cell.angle_gamma   90.00
#
_symmetry.space_group_name_H-M   'P 1'
#
loop_
_entity.id
_entity.type
_entity.pdbx_description
1 polymer ?
#
loop_
_entity_poly.entity_id
_entity_poly.type
_entity_poly.pdbx_seq_one_letter_code
_entity_poly.pdbx_strand_id
1 'polypeptide(L)'
;MTIMSFASFGYEGEIIKVEADLRRGLPIVDIVGLPGSAVKEARERMRAAIGNSDLPFPQERILINLSPADQKKEGSGFDLPIALAVLQADCALDMPVMVIGELELSGRVRPVRGVLGALISGAAAGIGYFIVPKENEAEARIQQGVHIYGVETLREALECLYAIETELRAEKDCETNTGEKNGSTPAQEAIGHTGNSISIAASWSEPSQADAAANTGTGGFFEEVYGQRELVRALHIAAAGGHNLLM
;
A
#
# COMPACT_ATOMS: atom_id res chain seq x y z
N MET A 1 -2.94 -12.28 -5.54
CA MET A 1 -2.83 -10.81 -5.37
C MET A 1 -1.99 -10.52 -4.15
N THR A 2 -1.10 -9.55 -4.21
CA THR A 2 -0.26 -9.21 -3.07
C THR A 2 -0.88 -8.04 -2.32
N ILE A 3 -1.35 -8.27 -1.09
CA ILE A 3 -1.91 -7.21 -0.26
C ILE A 3 -0.76 -6.49 0.44
N MET A 4 -0.71 -5.18 0.25
CA MET A 4 0.20 -4.27 0.93
C MET A 4 -0.58 -3.43 1.94
N SER A 5 0.07 -3.05 3.02
CA SER A 5 -0.43 -2.11 4.01
C SER A 5 0.68 -1.14 4.38
N PHE A 6 0.43 -0.26 5.34
CA PHE A 6 1.36 0.78 5.72
C PHE A 6 1.45 0.90 7.24
N ALA A 7 2.67 0.93 7.75
CA ALA A 7 2.95 1.23 9.14
C ALA A 7 3.54 2.64 9.23
N SER A 8 2.85 3.57 9.89
CA SER A 8 3.34 4.94 10.08
C SER A 8 4.26 5.02 11.30
N PHE A 9 5.40 5.69 11.14
CA PHE A 9 6.37 5.97 12.21
C PHE A 9 6.68 7.47 12.20
N GLY A 10 5.96 8.24 13.01
CA GLY A 10 6.08 9.70 12.98
C GLY A 10 5.63 10.29 11.65
N TYR A 11 6.54 10.92 10.92
CA TYR A 11 6.29 11.49 9.58
C TYR A 11 6.62 10.50 8.44
N GLU A 12 7.33 9.45 8.74
CA GLU A 12 7.72 8.40 7.81
C GLU A 12 6.84 7.17 8.00
N GLY A 13 7.02 6.17 7.18
CA GLY A 13 6.35 4.89 7.33
C GLY A 13 6.92 3.86 6.36
N GLU A 14 6.51 2.64 6.58
CA GLU A 14 6.99 1.49 5.84
C GLU A 14 5.85 0.73 5.19
N ILE A 15 6.06 0.29 3.96
CA ILE A 15 5.13 -0.59 3.26
C ILE A 15 5.27 -2.00 3.82
N ILE A 16 4.16 -2.55 4.29
CA ILE A 16 4.09 -3.86 4.91
C ILE A 16 3.36 -4.81 3.98
N LYS A 17 4.03 -5.87 3.58
CA LYS A 17 3.39 -6.98 2.86
C LYS A 17 2.59 -7.84 3.83
N VAL A 18 1.32 -8.07 3.51
CA VAL A 18 0.41 -8.91 4.30
C VAL A 18 0.12 -10.17 3.50
N GLU A 19 0.56 -11.31 4.02
CA GLU A 19 0.40 -12.62 3.41
C GLU A 19 -0.42 -13.52 4.33
N ALA A 20 -1.33 -14.30 3.78
CA ALA A 20 -2.05 -15.34 4.49
C ALA A 20 -1.78 -16.70 3.83
N ASP A 21 -1.48 -17.70 4.65
CA ASP A 21 -1.24 -19.08 4.24
C ASP A 21 -2.25 -19.99 4.96
N LEU A 22 -3.04 -20.74 4.18
CA LEU A 22 -4.04 -21.67 4.67
C LEU A 22 -3.47 -23.08 4.68
N ARG A 23 -3.50 -23.72 5.84
CA ARG A 23 -2.97 -25.09 6.03
C ARG A 23 -4.01 -25.99 6.68
N ARG A 24 -4.03 -27.25 6.28
CA ARG A 24 -4.84 -28.27 6.94
C ARG A 24 -4.48 -28.33 8.43
N GLY A 25 -5.48 -28.31 9.31
CA GLY A 25 -5.30 -28.37 10.74
C GLY A 25 -6.48 -27.81 11.51
N LEU A 26 -6.31 -27.68 12.83
CA LEU A 26 -7.31 -27.00 13.66
C LEU A 26 -7.43 -25.52 13.24
N PRO A 27 -8.63 -24.95 13.21
CA PRO A 27 -8.87 -23.56 12.80
C PRO A 27 -8.32 -22.56 13.83
N ILE A 28 -7.01 -22.32 13.75
CA ILE A 28 -6.26 -21.36 14.57
C ILE A 28 -5.72 -20.30 13.65
N VAL A 29 -5.73 -19.03 14.10
CA VAL A 29 -5.14 -17.90 13.40
C VAL A 29 -3.90 -17.45 14.16
N ASP A 30 -2.75 -17.53 13.52
CA ASP A 30 -1.48 -17.04 14.03
C ASP A 30 -1.01 -15.82 13.22
N ILE A 31 -0.49 -14.78 13.88
CA ILE A 31 0.08 -13.60 13.23
C ILE A 31 1.55 -13.49 13.61
N VAL A 32 2.42 -13.44 12.61
CA VAL A 32 3.89 -13.31 12.76
C VAL A 32 4.40 -12.03 12.07
N GLY A 33 5.65 -11.65 12.31
CA GLY A 33 6.23 -10.42 11.76
C GLY A 33 6.20 -9.24 12.74
N LEU A 34 6.47 -9.49 14.03
CA LEU A 34 6.48 -8.52 15.12
C LEU A 34 5.15 -7.73 15.27
N PRO A 35 3.99 -8.40 15.36
CA PRO A 35 2.72 -7.70 15.59
C PRO A 35 2.69 -7.07 16.99
N GLY A 36 2.32 -5.79 17.07
CA GLY A 36 1.99 -5.12 18.33
C GLY A 36 0.69 -5.65 18.94
N SER A 37 0.28 -5.13 20.11
CA SER A 37 -0.94 -5.60 20.80
C SER A 37 -2.19 -5.38 19.96
N ALA A 38 -2.35 -4.20 19.36
CA ALA A 38 -3.50 -3.87 18.51
C ALA A 38 -3.61 -4.80 17.30
N VAL A 39 -2.47 -5.15 16.66
CA VAL A 39 -2.43 -6.07 15.53
C VAL A 39 -2.72 -7.52 15.95
N LYS A 40 -2.33 -7.92 17.16
CA LYS A 40 -2.71 -9.24 17.71
C LYS A 40 -4.21 -9.35 17.96
N GLU A 41 -4.84 -8.26 18.42
CA GLU A 41 -6.29 -8.17 18.62
C GLU A 41 -7.06 -8.14 17.30
N ALA A 42 -6.44 -7.69 16.20
CA ALA A 42 -7.02 -7.70 14.84
C ALA A 42 -7.56 -9.10 14.47
N ARG A 43 -6.95 -10.16 14.99
CA ARG A 43 -7.40 -11.55 14.78
C ARG A 43 -8.86 -11.75 15.21
N GLU A 44 -9.24 -11.25 16.37
CA GLU A 44 -10.59 -11.43 16.90
C GLU A 44 -11.58 -10.50 16.17
N ARG A 45 -11.16 -9.26 15.87
CA ARG A 45 -12.00 -8.32 15.11
C ARG A 45 -12.25 -8.83 13.69
N MET A 46 -11.22 -9.29 12.99
CA MET A 46 -11.33 -9.88 11.66
C MET A 46 -12.28 -11.08 11.62
N ARG A 47 -12.15 -12.02 12.58
CA ARG A 47 -13.02 -13.20 12.64
C ARG A 47 -14.48 -12.81 12.82
N ALA A 48 -14.77 -11.88 13.73
CA ALA A 48 -16.13 -11.39 13.96
C ALA A 48 -16.67 -10.62 12.73
N ALA A 49 -15.84 -9.73 12.13
CA ALA A 49 -16.21 -8.93 10.97
C ALA A 49 -16.55 -9.80 9.76
N ILE A 50 -15.75 -10.83 9.46
CA ILE A 50 -16.01 -11.77 8.35
C ILE A 50 -17.33 -12.51 8.59
N GLY A 51 -17.54 -13.06 9.79
CA GLY A 51 -18.79 -13.76 10.14
C GLY A 51 -20.02 -12.86 10.05
N ASN A 52 -19.95 -11.63 10.56
CA ASN A 52 -21.05 -10.68 10.54
C ASN A 52 -21.29 -10.03 9.16
N SER A 53 -20.35 -10.18 8.23
CA SER A 53 -20.50 -9.76 6.83
C SER A 53 -21.07 -10.86 5.94
N ASP A 54 -21.48 -12.01 6.48
CA ASP A 54 -21.93 -13.20 5.74
C ASP A 54 -20.89 -13.65 4.69
N LEU A 55 -19.60 -13.56 5.05
CA LEU A 55 -18.50 -14.04 4.23
C LEU A 55 -17.98 -15.37 4.77
N PRO A 56 -17.52 -16.30 3.91
CA PRO A 56 -17.01 -17.59 4.35
C PRO A 56 -15.70 -17.42 5.10
N PHE A 57 -15.65 -17.82 6.37
CA PHE A 57 -14.41 -17.88 7.13
C PHE A 57 -13.74 -19.23 6.88
N PRO A 58 -12.45 -19.28 6.47
CA PRO A 58 -11.72 -20.51 6.27
C PRO A 58 -11.70 -21.39 7.53
N GLN A 59 -11.93 -22.70 7.35
CA GLN A 59 -11.95 -23.70 8.45
C GLN A 59 -10.57 -24.36 8.66
N GLU A 60 -9.55 -23.82 8.01
CA GLU A 60 -8.17 -24.27 8.06
C GLU A 60 -7.38 -23.50 9.13
N ARG A 61 -6.16 -23.96 9.39
CA ARG A 61 -5.19 -23.18 10.14
C ARG A 61 -4.68 -22.03 9.27
N ILE A 62 -4.76 -20.82 9.78
CA ILE A 62 -4.38 -19.58 9.09
C ILE A 62 -3.09 -19.04 9.71
N LEU A 63 -2.05 -18.85 8.90
CA LEU A 63 -0.84 -18.15 9.27
C LEU A 63 -0.79 -16.83 8.51
N ILE A 64 -0.77 -15.71 9.23
CA ILE A 64 -0.65 -14.37 8.67
C ILE A 64 0.78 -13.88 8.91
N ASN A 65 1.48 -13.49 7.84
CA ASN A 65 2.81 -12.92 7.90
C ASN A 65 2.81 -11.45 7.53
N LEU A 66 3.41 -10.62 8.39
CA LEU A 66 3.60 -9.18 8.16
C LEU A 66 5.08 -8.90 7.92
N SER A 67 5.44 -8.65 6.67
CA SER A 67 6.84 -8.47 6.24
C SER A 67 7.12 -7.02 5.83
N PRO A 68 8.29 -6.46 6.15
CA PRO A 68 9.44 -7.06 6.85
C PRO A 68 9.21 -7.23 8.37
N ALA A 69 9.98 -8.13 9.01
CA ALA A 69 9.78 -8.50 10.42
C ALA A 69 10.73 -7.76 11.40
N ASP A 70 11.49 -6.80 10.93
CA ASP A 70 12.46 -6.02 11.71
C ASP A 70 11.84 -4.89 12.51
N GLN A 71 10.66 -4.42 12.11
CA GLN A 71 9.92 -3.35 12.79
C GLN A 71 8.63 -3.84 13.42
N LYS A 72 8.27 -3.27 14.58
CA LYS A 72 7.02 -3.55 15.27
C LYS A 72 5.86 -2.85 14.58
N LYS A 73 4.83 -3.61 14.18
CA LYS A 73 3.61 -3.09 13.56
C LYS A 73 2.61 -2.69 14.64
N GLU A 74 2.23 -1.42 14.67
CA GLU A 74 1.28 -0.86 15.62
C GLU A 74 0.07 -0.22 14.92
N GLY A 75 -1.04 -0.09 15.65
CA GLY A 75 -2.27 0.49 15.14
C GLY A 75 -3.27 -0.52 14.59
N SER A 76 -4.51 -0.03 14.41
CA SER A 76 -5.66 -0.83 13.94
C SER A 76 -5.83 -0.83 12.41
N GLY A 77 -5.04 -0.06 11.68
CA GLY A 77 -5.09 0.05 10.22
C GLY A 77 -4.79 -1.25 9.47
N PHE A 78 -4.32 -2.27 10.18
CA PHE A 78 -4.03 -3.61 9.64
C PHE A 78 -5.24 -4.55 9.62
N ASP A 79 -6.36 -4.19 10.25
CA ASP A 79 -7.53 -5.09 10.36
C ASP A 79 -8.09 -5.45 8.99
N LEU A 80 -8.35 -4.45 8.14
CA LEU A 80 -8.88 -4.64 6.80
C LEU A 80 -7.92 -5.40 5.88
N PRO A 81 -6.62 -5.04 5.76
CA PRO A 81 -5.69 -5.80 4.93
C PRO A 81 -5.51 -7.24 5.39
N ILE A 82 -5.50 -7.51 6.70
CA ILE A 82 -5.45 -8.88 7.24
C ILE A 82 -6.70 -9.68 6.85
N ALA A 83 -7.90 -9.09 6.99
CA ALA A 83 -9.14 -9.75 6.62
C ALA A 83 -9.19 -10.09 5.13
N LEU A 84 -8.80 -9.14 4.26
CA LEU A 84 -8.75 -9.38 2.82
C LEU A 84 -7.68 -10.41 2.43
N ALA A 85 -6.51 -10.41 3.08
CA ALA A 85 -5.49 -11.42 2.84
C ALA A 85 -5.99 -12.84 3.15
N VAL A 86 -6.75 -13.01 4.23
CA VAL A 86 -7.36 -14.29 4.61
C VAL A 86 -8.42 -14.73 3.61
N LEU A 87 -9.28 -13.79 3.17
CA LEU A 87 -10.35 -14.09 2.20
C LEU A 87 -9.81 -14.37 0.77
N GLN A 88 -8.61 -13.89 0.47
CA GLN A 88 -7.96 -13.99 -0.85
C GLN A 88 -6.72 -14.89 -0.85
N ALA A 89 -6.53 -15.73 0.18
CA ALA A 89 -5.32 -16.55 0.33
C ALA A 89 -5.05 -17.47 -0.88
N ASP A 90 -6.08 -17.88 -1.60
CA ASP A 90 -5.98 -18.73 -2.80
C ASP A 90 -5.84 -17.94 -4.11
N CYS A 91 -5.81 -16.60 -4.06
CA CYS A 91 -5.74 -15.77 -5.25
C CYS A 91 -4.30 -15.60 -5.75
N ALA A 92 -4.05 -15.96 -7.00
CA ALA A 92 -2.70 -16.02 -7.60
C ALA A 92 -2.29 -14.77 -8.40
N LEU A 93 -2.95 -13.62 -8.23
CA LEU A 93 -2.56 -12.39 -8.93
C LEU A 93 -1.34 -11.72 -8.28
N ASP A 94 -0.33 -11.46 -9.09
CA ASP A 94 0.95 -10.89 -8.66
C ASP A 94 1.02 -9.36 -8.84
N MET A 95 -0.09 -8.67 -8.48
CA MET A 95 -0.13 -7.20 -8.48
C MET A 95 -0.34 -6.68 -7.06
N PRO A 96 0.48 -5.69 -6.63
CA PRO A 96 0.34 -5.11 -5.30
C PRO A 96 -0.87 -4.17 -5.24
N VAL A 97 -1.71 -4.35 -4.23
CA VAL A 97 -2.81 -3.44 -3.87
C VAL A 97 -2.57 -2.95 -2.44
N MET A 98 -2.54 -1.65 -2.24
CA MET A 98 -2.43 -1.05 -0.91
C MET A 98 -3.81 -1.02 -0.26
N VAL A 99 -3.90 -1.61 0.93
CA VAL A 99 -5.13 -1.67 1.72
C VAL A 99 -4.87 -1.14 3.12
N ILE A 100 -5.71 -0.24 3.59
CA ILE A 100 -5.60 0.34 4.92
C ILE A 100 -7.01 0.51 5.48
N GLY A 101 -7.24 0.14 6.74
CA GLY A 101 -8.54 0.35 7.39
C GLY A 101 -8.66 -0.44 8.69
N GLU A 102 -9.39 0.13 9.64
CA GLU A 102 -9.80 -0.55 10.86
C GLU A 102 -11.15 -1.23 10.65
N LEU A 103 -11.38 -2.38 11.25
CA LEU A 103 -12.64 -3.11 11.18
C LEU A 103 -13.41 -3.04 12.50
N GLU A 104 -14.68 -2.69 12.41
CA GLU A 104 -15.65 -2.98 13.47
C GLU A 104 -16.05 -4.45 13.43
N LEU A 105 -16.53 -4.97 14.54
CA LEU A 105 -17.06 -6.34 14.62
C LEU A 105 -18.27 -6.56 13.68
N SER A 106 -18.97 -5.50 13.32
CA SER A 106 -20.07 -5.49 12.35
C SER A 106 -19.64 -5.69 10.89
N GLY A 107 -18.34 -5.60 10.60
CA GLY A 107 -17.78 -5.59 9.25
C GLY A 107 -17.73 -4.19 8.59
N ARG A 108 -18.09 -3.12 9.33
CA ARG A 108 -17.88 -1.75 8.85
C ARG A 108 -16.41 -1.39 8.91
N VAL A 109 -15.97 -0.59 7.93
CA VAL A 109 -14.61 -0.05 7.85
C VAL A 109 -14.59 1.34 8.47
N ARG A 110 -13.66 1.55 9.42
CA ARG A 110 -13.47 2.83 10.11
C ARG A 110 -12.27 3.60 9.55
N PRO A 111 -12.31 4.94 9.64
CA PRO A 111 -11.21 5.78 9.21
C PRO A 111 -9.96 5.54 10.07
N VAL A 112 -8.81 5.72 9.42
CA VAL A 112 -7.50 5.58 10.05
C VAL A 112 -6.65 6.82 9.78
N ARG A 113 -5.56 6.97 10.54
CA ARG A 113 -4.61 8.06 10.36
C ARG A 113 -3.48 7.63 9.42
N GLY A 114 -2.86 8.62 8.75
CA GLY A 114 -1.67 8.39 7.92
C GLY A 114 -1.96 7.87 6.51
N VAL A 115 -3.20 7.99 6.04
CA VAL A 115 -3.60 7.53 4.70
C VAL A 115 -2.81 8.25 3.61
N LEU A 116 -2.63 9.58 3.72
CA LEU A 116 -1.86 10.32 2.73
C LEU A 116 -0.40 9.86 2.66
N GLY A 117 0.24 9.60 3.80
CA GLY A 117 1.60 9.05 3.86
C GLY A 117 1.70 7.69 3.18
N ALA A 118 0.69 6.82 3.39
CA ALA A 118 0.62 5.52 2.74
C ALA A 118 0.46 5.64 1.22
N LEU A 119 -0.35 6.59 0.73
CA LEU A 119 -0.52 6.80 -0.70
C LEU A 119 0.75 7.34 -1.36
N ILE A 120 1.42 8.31 -0.73
CA ILE A 120 2.68 8.86 -1.24
C ILE A 120 3.75 7.76 -1.32
N SER A 121 3.94 7.01 -0.23
CA SER A 121 4.92 5.93 -0.18
C SER A 121 4.58 4.80 -1.14
N GLY A 122 3.31 4.41 -1.21
CA GLY A 122 2.84 3.37 -2.11
C GLY A 122 2.98 3.75 -3.58
N ALA A 123 2.61 4.98 -3.96
CA ALA A 123 2.77 5.48 -5.32
C ALA A 123 4.25 5.55 -5.72
N ALA A 124 5.13 6.01 -4.82
CA ALA A 124 6.58 6.01 -5.03
C ALA A 124 7.16 4.59 -5.22
N ALA A 125 6.55 3.58 -4.59
CA ALA A 125 6.90 2.17 -4.76
C ALA A 125 6.22 1.50 -5.98
N GLY A 126 5.48 2.25 -6.81
CA GLY A 126 4.82 1.75 -8.00
C GLY A 126 3.47 1.07 -7.75
N ILE A 127 2.86 1.25 -6.58
CA ILE A 127 1.51 0.74 -6.29
C ILE A 127 0.48 1.69 -6.90
N GLY A 128 -0.31 1.19 -7.84
CA GLY A 128 -1.33 1.97 -8.54
C GLY A 128 -2.74 1.89 -7.95
N TYR A 129 -3.03 0.92 -7.10
CA TYR A 129 -4.38 0.61 -6.59
C TYR A 129 -4.42 0.70 -5.08
N PHE A 130 -5.39 1.47 -4.55
CA PHE A 130 -5.53 1.74 -3.11
C PHE A 130 -6.97 1.53 -2.66
N ILE A 131 -7.17 0.72 -1.62
CA ILE A 131 -8.44 0.55 -0.93
C ILE A 131 -8.33 1.21 0.45
N VAL A 132 -9.14 2.23 0.68
CA VAL A 132 -9.12 3.06 1.89
C VAL A 132 -10.53 3.18 2.47
N PRO A 133 -10.67 3.52 3.77
CA PRO A 133 -11.97 3.82 4.33
C PRO A 133 -12.66 4.99 3.58
N LYS A 134 -13.97 4.92 3.42
CA LYS A 134 -14.76 5.94 2.72
C LYS A 134 -14.56 7.34 3.29
N GLU A 135 -14.44 7.45 4.60
CA GLU A 135 -14.21 8.71 5.29
C GLU A 135 -12.82 9.32 4.99
N ASN A 136 -11.83 8.49 4.63
CA ASN A 136 -10.49 8.93 4.22
C ASN A 136 -10.37 9.20 2.71
N GLU A 137 -11.39 8.92 1.91
CA GLU A 137 -11.33 9.04 0.44
C GLU A 137 -10.99 10.46 -0.01
N ALA A 138 -11.51 11.49 0.66
CA ALA A 138 -11.24 12.89 0.33
C ALA A 138 -9.75 13.26 0.54
N GLU A 139 -9.14 12.76 1.63
CA GLU A 139 -7.71 12.88 1.91
C GLU A 139 -6.88 12.10 0.87
N ALA A 140 -7.30 10.90 0.55
CA ALA A 140 -6.63 10.01 -0.40
C ALA A 140 -6.58 10.63 -1.81
N ARG A 141 -7.66 11.27 -2.28
CA ARG A 141 -7.76 11.89 -3.61
C ARG A 141 -6.81 13.05 -3.86
N ILE A 142 -6.07 13.51 -2.83
CA ILE A 142 -4.98 14.49 -2.99
C ILE A 142 -3.83 13.89 -3.80
N GLN A 143 -3.57 12.59 -3.65
CA GLN A 143 -2.57 11.86 -4.44
C GLN A 143 -3.12 11.63 -5.86
N GLN A 144 -2.41 12.14 -6.86
CA GLN A 144 -2.75 11.96 -8.27
C GLN A 144 -2.04 10.75 -8.89
N GLY A 145 -2.59 10.25 -9.99
CA GLY A 145 -1.97 9.17 -10.77
C GLY A 145 -2.15 7.76 -10.20
N VAL A 146 -3.08 7.60 -9.25
CA VAL A 146 -3.41 6.32 -8.62
C VAL A 146 -4.93 6.08 -8.61
N HIS A 147 -5.35 4.82 -8.54
CA HIS A 147 -6.75 4.42 -8.43
C HIS A 147 -7.13 4.24 -6.95
N ILE A 148 -8.14 4.99 -6.51
CA ILE A 148 -8.57 5.02 -5.10
C ILE A 148 -10.00 4.52 -4.99
N TYR A 149 -10.20 3.51 -4.15
CA TYR A 149 -11.48 2.89 -3.82
C TYR A 149 -11.80 3.16 -2.35
N GLY A 150 -12.78 4.05 -2.11
CA GLY A 150 -13.29 4.34 -0.77
C GLY A 150 -14.38 3.35 -0.40
N VAL A 151 -14.21 2.56 0.66
CA VAL A 151 -15.11 1.48 1.09
C VAL A 151 -15.69 1.73 2.48
N GLU A 152 -16.95 1.34 2.70
CA GLU A 152 -17.65 1.44 3.98
C GLU A 152 -17.71 0.09 4.72
N THR A 153 -17.60 -1.01 3.98
CA THR A 153 -17.74 -2.37 4.54
C THR A 153 -16.68 -3.32 4.02
N LEU A 154 -16.42 -4.39 4.78
CA LEU A 154 -15.52 -5.46 4.37
C LEU A 154 -15.98 -6.14 3.08
N ARG A 155 -17.30 -6.27 2.88
CA ARG A 155 -17.87 -6.83 1.64
C ARG A 155 -17.54 -5.96 0.42
N GLU A 156 -17.76 -4.65 0.51
CA GLU A 156 -17.37 -3.71 -0.55
C GLU A 156 -15.87 -3.77 -0.85
N ALA A 157 -15.04 -3.84 0.18
CA ALA A 157 -13.59 -3.96 0.00
C ALA A 157 -13.20 -5.22 -0.77
N LEU A 158 -13.86 -6.35 -0.49
CA LEU A 158 -13.65 -7.60 -1.20
C LEU A 158 -14.15 -7.52 -2.65
N GLU A 159 -15.30 -6.90 -2.90
CA GLU A 159 -15.84 -6.66 -4.24
C GLU A 159 -14.92 -5.75 -5.07
N CYS A 160 -14.39 -4.67 -4.48
CA CYS A 160 -13.38 -3.82 -5.12
C CYS A 160 -12.12 -4.61 -5.49
N LEU A 161 -11.66 -5.51 -4.63
CA LEU A 161 -10.50 -6.34 -4.89
C LEU A 161 -10.73 -7.26 -6.10
N TYR A 162 -11.91 -7.88 -6.22
CA TYR A 162 -12.29 -8.68 -7.38
C TYR A 162 -12.43 -7.86 -8.67
N ALA A 163 -12.95 -6.63 -8.56
CA ALA A 163 -13.04 -5.71 -9.70
C ALA A 163 -11.65 -5.36 -10.23
N ILE A 164 -10.72 -4.98 -9.34
CA ILE A 164 -9.31 -4.71 -9.69
C ILE A 164 -8.68 -5.94 -10.37
N GLU A 165 -8.91 -7.14 -9.80
CA GLU A 165 -8.40 -8.39 -10.39
C GLU A 165 -8.91 -8.60 -11.81
N THR A 166 -10.18 -8.35 -12.06
CA THR A 166 -10.82 -8.53 -13.36
C THR A 166 -10.29 -7.54 -14.39
N GLU A 167 -10.13 -6.27 -14.01
CA GLU A 167 -9.54 -5.23 -14.86
C GLU A 167 -8.12 -5.60 -15.28
N LEU A 168 -7.27 -6.00 -14.33
CA LEU A 168 -5.88 -6.38 -14.59
C LEU A 168 -5.74 -7.64 -15.45
N ARG A 169 -6.66 -8.60 -15.33
CA ARG A 169 -6.69 -9.77 -16.20
C ARG A 169 -7.04 -9.38 -17.64
N ALA A 170 -8.03 -8.50 -17.83
CA ALA A 170 -8.44 -8.03 -19.13
C ALA A 170 -7.32 -7.25 -19.86
N GLU A 171 -6.54 -6.46 -19.13
CA GLU A 171 -5.37 -5.75 -19.67
C GLU A 171 -4.27 -6.72 -20.14
N LYS A 172 -3.93 -7.72 -19.33
CA LYS A 172 -2.94 -8.75 -19.70
C LYS A 172 -3.36 -9.58 -20.91
N ASP A 173 -4.62 -9.95 -21.02
CA ASP A 173 -5.15 -10.70 -22.15
C ASP A 173 -5.15 -9.87 -23.46
N CYS A 174 -5.30 -8.55 -23.35
CA CYS A 174 -5.21 -7.63 -24.48
C CYS A 174 -3.78 -7.48 -24.99
N GLU A 175 -2.78 -7.44 -24.10
CA GLU A 175 -1.35 -7.35 -24.47
C GLU A 175 -0.84 -8.64 -25.11
N THR A 176 -1.27 -9.81 -24.65
CA THR A 176 -0.88 -11.10 -25.24
C THR A 176 -1.47 -11.34 -26.63
N ASN A 177 -2.65 -10.77 -26.92
CA ASN A 177 -3.31 -10.95 -28.23
C ASN A 177 -2.77 -10.02 -29.33
N THR A 178 -2.02 -8.96 -28.98
CA THR A 178 -1.37 -8.06 -29.93
C THR A 178 0.01 -8.53 -30.39
N GLY A 179 0.59 -9.56 -29.76
CA GLY A 179 1.94 -10.08 -30.03
C GLY A 179 2.04 -11.11 -31.17
N GLU A 180 0.94 -11.63 -31.73
CA GLU A 180 0.96 -12.73 -32.71
C GLU A 180 0.52 -12.38 -34.15
N LYS A 181 0.60 -11.14 -34.59
CA LYS A 181 0.47 -10.82 -36.04
C LYS A 181 1.42 -9.71 -36.39
N ASN A 182 2.62 -10.06 -36.89
CA ASN A 182 3.18 -9.50 -38.12
C ASN A 182 4.66 -9.86 -38.27
N GLY A 183 4.89 -10.94 -39.04
CA GLY A 183 6.10 -11.10 -39.84
C GLY A 183 5.84 -10.60 -41.23
N SER A 184 6.26 -9.39 -41.55
CA SER A 184 6.68 -8.96 -42.88
C SER A 184 6.99 -7.45 -42.86
N THR A 185 8.26 -7.11 -43.04
CA THR A 185 8.76 -5.76 -43.40
C THR A 185 8.34 -5.45 -44.84
N PRO A 186 8.08 -4.17 -45.25
CA PRO A 186 9.18 -3.24 -45.49
C PRO A 186 8.90 -1.75 -45.18
N ALA A 187 10.01 -1.05 -44.86
CA ALA A 187 10.44 0.31 -45.16
C ALA A 187 9.49 1.54 -45.04
N GLN A 188 9.96 2.45 -44.19
CA GLN A 188 10.00 3.93 -44.26
C GLN A 188 8.69 4.71 -44.44
N GLU A 189 8.29 5.47 -43.42
CA GLU A 189 8.36 6.94 -43.43
C GLU A 189 7.96 7.52 -42.08
N ALA A 190 8.71 8.54 -41.65
CA ALA A 190 8.57 9.25 -40.40
C ALA A 190 7.33 10.16 -40.40
N ILE A 191 6.64 10.25 -39.27
CA ILE A 191 6.10 11.51 -38.67
C ILE A 191 5.73 11.21 -37.23
N GLY A 192 6.25 12.06 -36.31
CA GLY A 192 6.14 11.88 -34.86
C GLY A 192 4.77 12.12 -34.27
N HIS A 193 4.49 11.36 -33.23
CA HIS A 193 3.67 11.81 -32.12
C HIS A 193 4.16 11.08 -30.83
N THR A 194 4.53 11.88 -29.88
CA THR A 194 4.96 11.50 -28.53
C THR A 194 3.88 10.74 -27.79
N GLY A 195 4.10 9.45 -27.59
CA GLY A 195 3.37 8.62 -26.65
C GLY A 195 4.40 7.92 -25.77
N ASN A 196 4.53 8.36 -24.53
CA ASN A 196 5.48 7.85 -23.54
C ASN A 196 4.96 6.53 -22.99
N SER A 197 5.30 5.42 -23.60
CA SER A 197 5.14 4.10 -23.00
C SER A 197 6.37 3.80 -22.14
N ILE A 198 6.26 3.95 -20.84
CA ILE A 198 7.30 3.56 -19.88
C ILE A 198 7.16 2.05 -19.63
N SER A 199 7.99 1.26 -20.27
CA SER A 199 8.20 -0.14 -19.86
C SER A 199 9.10 -0.15 -18.63
N ILE A 200 8.53 -0.40 -17.45
CA ILE A 200 9.28 -0.54 -16.21
C ILE A 200 9.55 -2.02 -15.98
N ALA A 201 10.69 -2.49 -16.46
CA ALA A 201 11.33 -3.67 -15.90
C ALA A 201 12.09 -3.22 -14.64
N ALA A 202 11.43 -3.27 -13.48
CA ALA A 202 12.07 -2.98 -12.21
C ALA A 202 12.92 -4.17 -11.78
N SER A 203 14.21 -4.12 -12.09
CA SER A 203 15.21 -4.92 -11.39
C SER A 203 15.51 -4.25 -10.04
N TRP A 204 15.12 -4.87 -8.94
CA TRP A 204 15.54 -4.48 -7.61
C TRP A 204 17.05 -4.71 -7.46
N SER A 205 17.83 -3.64 -7.41
CA SER A 205 19.19 -3.65 -6.90
C SER A 205 19.20 -2.85 -5.59
N GLU A 206 19.73 -3.45 -4.52
CA GLU A 206 19.96 -2.74 -3.25
C GLU A 206 20.78 -1.47 -3.50
N PRO A 207 20.43 -0.33 -2.87
CA PRO A 207 21.25 0.88 -3.00
C PRO A 207 22.62 0.62 -2.38
N SER A 208 23.67 0.78 -3.18
CA SER A 208 25.05 0.66 -2.71
C SER A 208 25.38 1.84 -1.79
N GLN A 209 26.20 1.60 -0.75
CA GLN A 209 26.67 2.62 0.20
C GLN A 209 27.42 3.82 -0.45
N ALA A 210 27.57 3.86 -1.76
CA ALA A 210 28.20 4.94 -2.49
C ALA A 210 27.28 6.13 -2.77
N ASP A 211 25.94 5.96 -2.70
CA ASP A 211 24.99 7.03 -3.02
C ASP A 211 24.73 7.99 -1.83
N ALA A 212 25.20 7.65 -0.63
CA ALA A 212 25.07 8.50 0.55
C ALA A 212 26.06 9.70 0.60
N ALA A 213 27.04 9.77 -0.32
CA ALA A 213 28.09 10.78 -0.28
C ALA A 213 27.95 11.91 -1.31
N ALA A 214 26.91 11.91 -2.16
CA ALA A 214 26.80 12.86 -3.28
C ALA A 214 25.80 14.01 -3.06
N ASN A 215 25.17 14.13 -1.88
CA ASN A 215 24.23 15.22 -1.62
C ASN A 215 24.81 16.31 -0.72
N THR A 216 25.89 16.96 -1.17
CA THR A 216 26.38 18.24 -0.60
C THR A 216 25.79 19.42 -1.37
N GLY A 217 24.50 19.40 -1.68
CA GLY A 217 23.75 20.53 -2.22
C GLY A 217 23.22 21.38 -1.07
N THR A 218 23.77 22.56 -0.90
CA THR A 218 23.35 23.62 0.03
C THR A 218 22.01 24.23 -0.39
N GLY A 219 20.92 23.49 -0.33
CA GLY A 219 19.59 24.03 -0.62
C GLY A 219 18.55 22.93 -0.60
N GLY A 220 17.72 22.88 0.44
CA GLY A 220 16.55 22.03 0.35
C GLY A 220 16.03 21.34 1.61
N PHE A 221 16.76 21.34 2.72
CA PHE A 221 16.29 20.66 3.95
C PHE A 221 14.96 21.20 4.50
N PHE A 222 14.54 22.39 4.13
CA PHE A 222 13.31 23.02 4.63
C PHE A 222 12.18 23.09 3.59
N GLU A 223 12.43 22.69 2.33
CA GLU A 223 11.41 22.66 1.28
C GLU A 223 10.40 21.52 1.48
N GLU A 224 10.76 20.51 2.24
CA GLU A 224 9.90 19.37 2.59
C GLU A 224 9.03 19.62 3.83
N VAL A 225 9.18 20.77 4.51
CA VAL A 225 8.37 21.09 5.71
C VAL A 225 7.12 21.85 5.30
N TYR A 226 6.00 21.17 5.26
CA TYR A 226 4.71 21.75 4.89
C TYR A 226 3.95 22.32 6.11
N GLY A 227 3.33 23.49 5.95
CA GLY A 227 2.39 24.06 6.91
C GLY A 227 2.99 24.80 8.12
N GLN A 228 4.32 24.75 8.33
CA GLN A 228 5.02 25.31 9.49
C GLN A 228 5.88 26.55 9.13
N ARG A 229 5.32 27.50 8.40
CA ARG A 229 6.06 28.65 7.83
C ARG A 229 6.86 29.46 8.86
N GLU A 230 6.29 29.67 10.06
CA GLU A 230 6.96 30.42 11.12
C GLU A 230 8.12 29.62 11.73
N LEU A 231 7.96 28.29 11.89
CA LEU A 231 9.01 27.40 12.35
C LEU A 231 10.17 27.34 11.35
N VAL A 232 9.88 27.17 10.06
CA VAL A 232 10.89 27.18 8.99
C VAL A 232 11.65 28.51 8.98
N ARG A 233 10.96 29.64 9.13
CA ARG A 233 11.57 30.96 9.22
C ARG A 233 12.47 31.11 10.46
N ALA A 234 12.02 30.61 11.62
CA ALA A 234 12.82 30.62 12.85
C ALA A 234 14.08 29.75 12.72
N LEU A 235 13.97 28.59 12.09
CA LEU A 235 15.12 27.69 11.79
C LEU A 235 16.12 28.36 10.86
N HIS A 236 15.67 29.04 9.79
CA HIS A 236 16.57 29.79 8.89
C HIS A 236 17.30 30.91 9.62
N ILE A 237 16.60 31.67 10.50
CA ILE A 237 17.23 32.74 11.27
C ILE A 237 18.24 32.18 12.27
N ALA A 238 17.88 31.11 12.99
CA ALA A 238 18.77 30.46 13.94
C ALA A 238 20.02 29.88 13.26
N ALA A 239 19.87 29.23 12.11
CA ALA A 239 20.98 28.66 11.34
C ALA A 239 21.91 29.77 10.80
N ALA A 240 21.35 30.86 10.25
CA ALA A 240 22.12 31.98 9.73
C ALA A 240 22.87 32.76 10.84
N GLY A 241 22.28 32.80 12.05
CA GLY A 241 22.88 33.48 13.19
C GLY A 241 23.74 32.61 14.11
N GLY A 242 23.84 31.30 13.85
CA GLY A 242 24.52 30.35 14.72
C GLY A 242 23.86 30.21 16.11
N HIS A 243 22.55 30.47 16.20
CA HIS A 243 21.80 30.44 17.46
C HIS A 243 21.20 29.07 17.74
N ASN A 244 21.14 28.69 19.02
CA ASN A 244 20.39 27.53 19.46
C ASN A 244 18.88 27.80 19.41
N LEU A 245 18.11 26.87 18.90
CA LEU A 245 16.65 26.88 18.91
C LEU A 245 16.14 25.80 19.85
N LEU A 246 15.31 26.18 20.83
CA LEU A 246 14.59 25.23 21.67
C LEU A 246 13.15 25.13 21.13
N MET A 247 12.75 23.92 20.75
CA MET A 247 11.41 23.60 20.24
C MET A 247 10.65 22.70 21.22
#